data_672e11cd69b951c43a9ac021196b2419
#
_entry.id   672e11cd69b951c43a9ac021196b2419
#
_cell.length_a   1.000
_cell.length_b   1.000
_cell.length_c   1.000
_cell.angle_alpha   90.00
_cell.angle_beta   90.00
_cell.angle_gamma   90.00
#
_symmetry.space_group_name_H-M   'P 1'
#
loop_
_entity.id
_entity.type
_entity.pdbx_description
1 polymer ?
#
loop_
_entity_poly.entity_id
_entity_poly.type
_entity_poly.pdbx_seq_one_letter_code
_entity_poly.pdbx_strand_id
1 'polypeptide(L)'
;QKTTEFALSLRLDDMNMSKFTPFHGAPLWGSIREMGVLDEDWRKMNCLNFVFIPKSIDSKEVLEQLYNQHVKRFYTDPAWRRRFRSRLWEHRRSLTYFLRHLPSFLSAKRNFEPERS
;
A
#
# COMPACT_ATOMS: atom_id res chain seq x y z
N GLN A 1 -7.06 8.84 9.64
CA GLN A 1 -6.13 9.74 10.35
C GLN A 1 -5.55 9.05 11.58
N LYS A 2 -6.36 8.54 12.52
CA LYS A 2 -5.91 7.88 13.75
C LYS A 2 -4.90 6.76 13.53
N THR A 3 -5.12 5.91 12.51
CA THR A 3 -4.22 4.78 12.18
C THR A 3 -2.81 5.26 11.78
N THR A 4 -2.72 6.31 10.98
CA THR A 4 -1.42 6.86 10.57
C THR A 4 -0.69 7.53 11.73
N GLU A 5 -1.41 8.25 12.59
CA GLU A 5 -0.86 8.85 13.81
C GLU A 5 -0.34 7.77 14.76
N PHE A 6 -1.09 6.69 14.93
CA PHE A 6 -0.66 5.54 15.70
C PHE A 6 0.60 4.90 15.10
N ALA A 7 0.64 4.65 13.79
CA ALA A 7 1.81 4.10 13.12
C ALA A 7 3.05 4.99 13.28
N LEU A 8 2.89 6.32 13.20
CA LEU A 8 3.99 7.27 13.43
C LEU A 8 4.49 7.24 14.88
N SER A 9 3.60 7.03 15.85
CA SER A 9 3.98 6.93 17.28
C SER A 9 4.80 5.68 17.59
N LEU A 10 4.65 4.60 16.82
CA LEU A 10 5.34 3.32 17.03
C LEU A 10 6.79 3.28 16.52
N ARG A 11 7.30 4.36 15.94
CA ARG A 11 8.66 4.42 15.36
C ARG A 11 8.96 3.31 14.35
N LEU A 12 7.96 2.92 13.56
CA LEU A 12 8.09 1.89 12.53
C LEU A 12 9.10 2.31 11.45
N ASP A 13 9.79 1.34 10.89
CA ASP A 13 10.70 1.55 9.76
C ASP A 13 9.96 1.52 8.43
N ASP A 14 8.89 0.73 8.36
CA ASP A 14 8.05 0.57 7.19
C ASP A 14 6.59 0.39 7.61
N MET A 15 5.68 0.70 6.69
CA MET A 15 4.24 0.56 6.87
C MET A 15 3.63 -0.03 5.60
N ASN A 16 3.09 -1.22 5.71
CA ASN A 16 2.28 -1.79 4.65
C ASN A 16 0.81 -1.48 4.88
N MET A 17 0.17 -0.87 3.90
CA MET A 17 -1.25 -0.55 3.91
C MET A 17 -1.95 -1.28 2.78
N SER A 18 -2.64 -2.35 3.11
CA SER A 18 -3.45 -3.11 2.15
C SER A 18 -4.80 -2.43 1.91
N LYS A 19 -5.31 -2.56 0.70
CA LYS A 19 -6.66 -2.13 0.36
C LYS A 19 -7.65 -3.18 0.81
N PHE A 20 -8.74 -2.75 1.43
CA PHE A 20 -9.76 -3.67 1.95
C PHE A 20 -10.38 -4.47 0.80
N THR A 21 -10.31 -5.78 0.91
CA THR A 21 -10.84 -6.73 -0.07
C THR A 21 -11.73 -7.73 0.66
N PRO A 22 -13.05 -7.63 0.51
CA PRO A 22 -13.96 -8.65 1.04
C PRO A 22 -13.88 -9.90 0.17
N PHE A 23 -13.48 -11.02 0.76
CA PHE A 23 -13.42 -12.30 0.06
C PHE A 23 -14.69 -13.11 0.26
N HIS A 24 -15.05 -13.92 -0.74
CA HIS A 24 -16.11 -14.91 -0.65
C HIS A 24 -15.90 -15.82 0.57
N GLY A 25 -16.98 -16.11 1.29
CA GLY A 25 -16.93 -16.96 2.49
C GLY A 25 -16.49 -16.26 3.77
N ALA A 26 -16.02 -15.01 3.69
CA ALA A 26 -15.78 -14.23 4.92
C ALA A 26 -17.11 -13.84 5.58
N PRO A 27 -17.17 -13.75 6.92
CA PRO A 27 -18.42 -13.39 7.63
C PRO A 27 -19.07 -12.10 7.15
N LEU A 28 -18.24 -11.13 6.71
CA LEU A 28 -18.70 -9.83 6.20
C LEU A 28 -19.30 -9.90 4.80
N TRP A 29 -19.08 -10.99 4.05
CA TRP A 29 -19.50 -11.09 2.64
C TRP A 29 -21.00 -10.89 2.45
N GLY A 30 -21.81 -11.44 3.35
CA GLY A 30 -23.27 -11.36 3.28
C GLY A 30 -23.84 -9.94 3.40
N SER A 31 -23.17 -9.08 4.18
CA SER A 31 -23.62 -7.71 4.45
C SER A 31 -22.85 -6.63 3.69
N ILE A 32 -21.81 -6.99 2.95
CA ILE A 32 -20.91 -6.02 2.33
C ILE A 32 -21.62 -5.06 1.37
N ARG A 33 -22.63 -5.56 0.63
CA ARG A 33 -23.41 -4.75 -0.32
C ARG A 33 -24.30 -3.70 0.37
N GLU A 34 -24.65 -3.93 1.63
CA GLU A 34 -25.37 -2.96 2.44
C GLU A 34 -24.46 -1.83 2.93
N MET A 35 -23.14 -2.06 2.95
CA MET A 35 -22.14 -1.12 3.47
C MET A 35 -21.52 -0.25 2.38
N GLY A 36 -21.65 -0.63 1.11
CA GLY A 36 -21.04 0.11 0.01
C GLY A 36 -21.21 -0.56 -1.35
N VAL A 37 -20.42 -0.09 -2.32
CA VAL A 37 -20.37 -0.64 -3.68
C VAL A 37 -19.19 -1.60 -3.78
N LEU A 38 -19.46 -2.81 -4.26
CA LEU A 38 -18.47 -3.87 -4.45
C LEU A 38 -18.27 -4.15 -5.94
N ASP A 39 -17.02 -4.11 -6.40
CA ASP A 39 -16.59 -4.67 -7.68
C ASP A 39 -16.32 -6.16 -7.47
N GLU A 40 -17.16 -7.01 -8.03
CA GLU A 40 -17.09 -8.47 -7.84
C GLU A 40 -16.11 -9.18 -8.80
N ASP A 41 -15.32 -8.42 -9.56
CA ASP A 41 -14.28 -9.01 -10.39
C ASP A 41 -13.17 -9.60 -9.50
N TRP A 42 -13.22 -10.94 -9.34
CA TRP A 42 -12.29 -11.69 -8.50
C TRP A 42 -10.81 -11.51 -8.89
N ARG A 43 -10.52 -11.15 -10.15
CA ARG A 43 -9.16 -10.89 -10.64
C ARG A 43 -8.56 -9.63 -9.99
N LYS A 44 -9.39 -8.73 -9.50
CA LYS A 44 -9.01 -7.50 -8.80
C LYS A 44 -8.92 -7.68 -7.28
N MET A 45 -9.40 -8.81 -6.75
CA MET A 45 -9.44 -9.10 -5.30
C MET A 45 -8.07 -9.56 -4.78
N ASN A 46 -7.07 -8.69 -4.84
CA ASN A 46 -5.68 -8.97 -4.50
C ASN A 46 -5.10 -8.03 -3.43
N CYS A 47 -5.94 -7.29 -2.71
CA CYS A 47 -5.55 -6.27 -1.72
C CYS A 47 -4.74 -5.09 -2.29
N LEU A 48 -4.49 -5.04 -3.59
CA LEU A 48 -3.79 -3.96 -4.29
C LEU A 48 -4.76 -3.02 -5.01
N ASN A 49 -5.99 -3.47 -5.25
CA ASN A 49 -7.05 -2.70 -5.91
C ASN A 49 -8.12 -2.27 -4.91
N PHE A 50 -8.74 -1.12 -5.14
CA PHE A 50 -9.96 -0.76 -4.45
C PHE A 50 -11.15 -1.44 -5.15
N VAL A 51 -11.58 -2.55 -4.59
CA VAL A 51 -12.75 -3.31 -5.04
C VAL A 51 -14.01 -3.00 -4.23
N PHE A 52 -13.86 -2.29 -3.12
CA PHE A 52 -14.97 -1.90 -2.26
C PHE A 52 -14.90 -0.40 -1.94
N ILE A 53 -16.02 0.29 -2.14
CA ILE A 53 -16.19 1.72 -1.84
C ILE A 53 -17.29 1.83 -0.78
N PRO A 54 -16.95 2.22 0.47
CA PRO A 54 -17.95 2.39 1.53
C PRO A 54 -18.93 3.52 1.19
N LYS A 55 -20.18 3.43 1.65
CA LYS A 55 -21.19 4.49 1.48
C LYS A 55 -20.78 5.86 2.03
N SER A 56 -19.82 5.89 2.95
CA SER A 56 -19.29 7.12 3.55
C SER A 56 -18.26 7.85 2.66
N ILE A 57 -17.95 7.29 1.49
CA ILE A 57 -16.96 7.84 0.56
C ILE A 57 -17.62 7.97 -0.81
N ASP A 58 -17.54 9.17 -1.37
CA ASP A 58 -18.29 9.54 -2.57
C ASP A 58 -17.81 8.81 -3.84
N SER A 59 -16.51 8.51 -3.91
CA SER A 59 -15.95 7.84 -5.10
C SER A 59 -14.66 7.08 -4.83
N LYS A 60 -14.28 6.25 -5.79
CA LYS A 60 -13.00 5.52 -5.78
C LYS A 60 -11.81 6.48 -5.78
N GLU A 61 -11.90 7.58 -6.52
CA GLU A 61 -10.85 8.60 -6.63
C GLU A 61 -10.57 9.26 -5.27
N VAL A 62 -11.63 9.56 -4.52
CA VAL A 62 -11.52 10.09 -3.14
C VAL A 62 -10.81 9.07 -2.24
N LEU A 63 -11.17 7.79 -2.36
CA LEU A 63 -10.54 6.72 -1.58
C LEU A 63 -9.05 6.56 -1.94
N GLU A 64 -8.69 6.65 -3.21
CA GLU A 64 -7.30 6.65 -3.68
C GLU A 64 -6.51 7.87 -3.18
N GLN A 65 -7.11 9.04 -3.19
CA GLN A 65 -6.49 10.25 -2.64
C GLN A 65 -6.22 10.11 -1.14
N LEU A 66 -7.20 9.63 -0.37
CA LEU A 66 -7.03 9.38 1.05
C LEU A 66 -5.91 8.36 1.34
N TYR A 67 -5.89 7.26 0.60
CA TYR A 67 -4.83 6.26 0.69
C TYR A 67 -3.45 6.88 0.44
N ASN A 68 -3.31 7.60 -0.67
CA ASN A 68 -2.05 8.23 -1.06
C ASN A 68 -1.61 9.31 -0.04
N GLN A 69 -2.55 10.07 0.53
CA GLN A 69 -2.26 11.02 1.59
C GLN A 69 -1.71 10.34 2.84
N HIS A 70 -2.29 9.21 3.26
CA HIS A 70 -1.83 8.46 4.43
C HIS A 70 -0.43 7.88 4.21
N VAL A 71 -0.19 7.25 3.06
CA VAL A 71 1.12 6.73 2.68
C VAL A 71 2.16 7.86 2.63
N LYS A 72 1.84 8.95 1.94
CA LYS A 72 2.72 10.12 1.83
C LYS A 72 3.05 10.70 3.20
N ARG A 73 2.05 10.86 4.08
CA ARG A 73 2.23 11.41 5.43
C ARG A 73 3.22 10.58 6.25
N PHE A 74 3.14 9.25 6.17
CA PHE A 74 4.07 8.35 6.87
C PHE A 74 5.51 8.54 6.38
N TYR A 75 5.75 8.45 5.06
CA TYR A 75 7.10 8.50 4.49
C TYR A 75 7.69 9.92 4.38
N THR A 76 6.88 10.96 4.58
CA THR A 76 7.37 12.34 4.66
C THR A 76 7.60 12.83 6.09
N ASP A 77 7.28 12.03 7.09
CA ASP A 77 7.51 12.38 8.49
C ASP A 77 9.00 12.65 8.76
N PRO A 78 9.35 13.79 9.40
CA PRO A 78 10.75 14.16 9.63
C PRO A 78 11.50 13.16 10.53
N ALA A 79 10.83 12.59 11.53
CA ALA A 79 11.43 11.62 12.43
C ALA A 79 11.69 10.28 11.71
N TRP A 80 10.74 9.84 10.86
CA TRP A 80 10.94 8.69 10.02
C TRP A 80 12.11 8.89 9.04
N ARG A 81 12.17 10.02 8.33
CA ARG A 81 13.26 10.34 7.38
C ARG A 81 14.63 10.35 8.05
N ARG A 82 14.72 10.87 9.28
CA ARG A 82 15.98 10.87 10.05
C ARG A 82 16.42 9.44 10.38
N ARG A 83 15.51 8.60 10.90
CA ARG A 83 15.80 7.19 11.20
C ARG A 83 16.19 6.41 9.94
N PHE A 84 15.46 6.61 8.86
CA PHE A 84 15.74 5.95 7.58
C PHE A 84 17.14 6.29 7.05
N ARG A 85 17.54 7.56 7.11
CA ARG A 85 18.90 7.99 6.71
C ARG A 85 19.98 7.37 7.60
N SER A 86 19.77 7.31 8.91
CA SER A 86 20.69 6.63 9.83
C SER A 86 20.88 5.17 9.46
N ARG A 87 19.78 4.45 9.21
CA ARG A 87 19.85 3.05 8.78
C ARG A 87 20.50 2.84 7.43
N LEU A 88 20.24 3.70 6.46
CA LEU A 88 20.95 3.64 5.18
C LEU A 88 22.46 3.78 5.38
N TRP A 89 22.89 4.63 6.28
CA TRP A 89 24.32 4.80 6.61
C TRP A 89 24.90 3.58 7.30
N GLU A 90 24.19 3.01 8.26
CA GLU A 90 24.57 1.77 8.95
C GLU A 90 24.72 0.59 7.97
N HIS A 91 23.81 0.49 7.00
CA HIS A 91 23.75 -0.58 5.99
C HIS A 91 24.33 -0.18 4.62
N ARG A 92 25.22 0.81 4.57
CA ARG A 92 25.77 1.32 3.28
C ARG A 92 26.41 0.24 2.40
N ARG A 93 26.96 -0.82 2.97
CA ARG A 93 27.51 -1.95 2.21
C ARG A 93 26.41 -2.74 1.46
N SER A 94 25.28 -2.97 2.10
CA SER A 94 24.12 -3.61 1.46
C SER A 94 23.52 -2.73 0.38
N LEU A 95 23.52 -1.40 0.59
CA LEU A 95 23.06 -0.44 -0.40
C LEU A 95 23.95 -0.44 -1.65
N THR A 96 25.26 -0.48 -1.50
CA THR A 96 26.19 -0.57 -2.65
C THR A 96 26.01 -1.87 -3.42
N TYR A 97 25.78 -2.99 -2.73
CA TYR A 97 25.43 -4.25 -3.36
C TYR A 97 24.12 -4.15 -4.15
N PHE A 98 23.07 -3.60 -3.55
CA PHE A 98 21.78 -3.40 -4.22
C PHE A 98 21.90 -2.51 -5.46
N LEU A 99 22.59 -1.38 -5.36
CA LEU A 99 22.79 -0.45 -6.48
C LEU A 99 23.57 -1.12 -7.63
N ARG A 100 24.55 -1.96 -7.31
CA ARG A 100 25.31 -2.71 -8.32
C ARG A 100 24.44 -3.71 -9.09
N HIS A 101 23.41 -4.28 -8.44
CA HIS A 101 22.50 -5.27 -9.04
C HIS A 101 21.17 -4.67 -9.49
N LEU A 102 20.98 -3.36 -9.31
CA LEU A 102 19.73 -2.67 -9.67
C LEU A 102 19.29 -2.91 -11.14
N PRO A 103 20.19 -2.91 -12.15
CA PRO A 103 19.80 -3.19 -13.53
C PRO A 103 19.14 -4.57 -13.69
N SER A 104 19.64 -5.59 -12.99
CA SER A 104 19.07 -6.94 -13.02
C SER A 104 17.66 -6.99 -12.38
N PHE A 105 17.42 -6.24 -11.28
CA PHE A 105 16.09 -6.13 -10.69
C PHE A 105 15.09 -5.39 -11.58
N LEU A 106 15.52 -4.33 -12.24
CA LEU A 106 14.68 -3.57 -13.17
C LEU A 106 14.32 -4.37 -14.43
N SER A 107 15.26 -5.16 -14.95
CA SER A 107 14.99 -6.05 -16.09
C SER A 107 14.05 -7.18 -15.73
N ALA A 108 14.15 -7.76 -14.53
CA ALA A 108 13.23 -8.77 -14.02
C ALA A 108 11.81 -8.21 -13.92
N LYS A 109 11.64 -6.99 -13.37
CA LYS A 109 10.33 -6.33 -13.26
C LYS A 109 9.65 -6.16 -14.62
N ARG A 110 10.40 -5.79 -15.66
CA ARG A 110 9.88 -5.59 -17.02
C ARG A 110 9.33 -6.89 -17.63
N ASN A 111 9.89 -8.05 -17.26
CA ASN A 111 9.44 -9.36 -17.73
C ASN A 111 8.19 -9.88 -16.99
N PHE A 112 7.80 -9.22 -15.89
CA PHE A 112 6.61 -9.56 -15.08
C PHE A 112 5.40 -8.65 -15.34
N GLU A 113 5.49 -7.66 -16.22
CA GLU A 113 4.29 -6.92 -16.64
C GLU A 113 3.45 -7.83 -17.54
N PRO A 114 2.23 -8.25 -17.11
CA PRO A 114 1.34 -9.00 -17.99
C PRO A 114 0.97 -8.08 -19.16
N GLU A 115 1.01 -8.64 -20.36
CA GLU A 115 0.56 -7.98 -21.58
C GLU A 115 -0.81 -7.34 -21.32
N ARG A 116 -0.87 -6.02 -21.50
CA ARG A 116 -2.14 -5.29 -21.45
C ARG A 116 -2.91 -5.63 -22.73
N SER A 117 -3.80 -6.60 -22.63
CA SER A 117 -4.86 -6.84 -23.60
C SER A 117 -6.09 -6.04 -23.20
#